data_1b88fc1117f4d6886708b3961bc5274d
#
_entry.id   1b88fc1117f4d6886708b3961bc5274d
#
_cell.length_a   1.000
_cell.length_b   1.000
_cell.length_c   1.000
_cell.angle_alpha   90.00
_cell.angle_beta   90.00
_cell.angle_gamma   90.00
#
_symmetry.space_group_name_H-M   'P 1'
#
loop_
_entity.id
_entity.type
_entity.pdbx_description
1 polymer ?
#
loop_
_entity_poly.entity_id
_entity_poly.type
_entity_poly.pdbx_seq_one_letter_code
_entity_poly.pdbx_strand_id
1 'polypeptide(L)'
;MRARLIFAVLLAGAMSAAASAATAVVDGRLQLVPSAVARPHRSETMHQVQRRFGAPERRFPAVGRPPITRWDYPDFSVYFEYNRVVHAVVHSTATH
;
A
#
# COMPACT_ATOMS: atom_id res chain seq x y z
N MET A 1 36.24 -36.03 21.38
CA MET A 1 35.56 -35.54 20.91
C MET A 1 35.22 -34.32 21.21
N ARG A 2 34.91 -33.56 20.56
CA ARG A 2 34.67 -32.41 20.78
C ARG A 2 33.43 -32.05 20.50
N ALA A 3 32.79 -31.46 21.15
CA ALA A 3 31.53 -31.03 20.91
C ALA A 3 31.56 -29.83 20.16
N ARG A 4 30.93 -29.78 19.17
CA ARG A 4 30.88 -28.70 18.51
C ARG A 4 29.71 -28.01 18.75
N LEU A 5 29.63 -26.87 19.11
CA LEU A 5 28.59 -26.11 19.29
C LEU A 5 28.17 -25.54 18.11
N ILE A 6 27.12 -25.90 17.64
CA ILE A 6 26.59 -25.38 16.55
C ILE A 6 25.72 -24.31 16.91
N PHE A 7 26.01 -23.10 16.62
CA PHE A 7 25.17 -22.11 16.90
C PHE A 7 24.28 -21.95 15.81
N ALA A 8 23.17 -22.36 15.88
CA ALA A 8 22.13 -22.05 15.01
C ALA A 8 21.83 -20.64 15.31
N VAL A 9 22.39 -19.79 14.61
CA VAL A 9 22.05 -18.49 14.75
C VAL A 9 20.73 -18.34 14.19
N LEU A 10 19.77 -18.27 14.97
CA LEU A 10 18.52 -18.07 14.56
C LEU A 10 18.43 -16.66 14.27
N LEU A 11 18.63 -16.32 13.09
CA LEU A 11 18.38 -15.06 12.70
C LEU A 11 16.94 -14.96 12.54
N ALA A 12 16.26 -14.66 13.51
CA ALA A 12 14.92 -14.34 13.40
C ALA A 12 14.90 -13.07 12.65
N GLY A 13 14.73 -13.14 11.41
CA GLY A 13 14.57 -11.99 10.66
C GLY A 13 13.33 -11.30 11.14
N ALA A 14 13.54 -10.25 11.77
CA ALA A 14 12.46 -9.46 12.19
C ALA A 14 11.83 -8.94 10.96
N MET A 15 10.79 -9.51 10.60
CA MET A 15 10.03 -8.96 9.60
C MET A 15 9.35 -7.82 10.19
N SER A 16 9.91 -6.70 10.10
CA SER A 16 9.20 -5.58 10.50
C SER A 16 8.14 -5.40 9.48
N ALA A 17 7.02 -5.81 9.80
CA ALA A 17 5.88 -5.43 9.07
C ALA A 17 5.75 -3.97 9.31
N ALA A 18 6.11 -3.21 8.37
CA ALA A 18 5.96 -1.82 8.48
C ALA A 18 4.49 -1.52 8.45
N ALA A 19 3.94 -1.33 9.55
CA ALA A 19 2.59 -0.86 9.61
C ALA A 19 2.65 0.56 9.08
N SER A 20 2.02 0.80 7.95
CA SER A 20 2.00 2.13 7.46
C SER A 20 1.16 2.95 8.40
N ALA A 21 1.72 3.97 8.92
CA ALA A 21 1.04 4.87 9.80
C ALA A 21 0.72 6.14 9.05
N ALA A 22 -0.39 6.71 9.33
CA ALA A 22 -0.78 7.97 8.75
C ALA A 22 -0.97 8.98 9.87
N THR A 23 -0.79 10.24 9.55
CA THR A 23 -1.03 11.30 10.52
C THR A 23 -2.48 11.71 10.42
N ALA A 24 -3.15 11.76 11.53
CA ALA A 24 -4.52 12.19 11.58
C ALA A 24 -4.70 13.23 12.66
N VAL A 25 -5.70 14.07 12.51
CA VAL A 25 -6.02 15.05 13.55
C VAL A 25 -7.11 14.45 14.40
N VAL A 26 -6.81 14.22 15.65
CA VAL A 26 -7.77 13.69 16.60
C VAL A 26 -7.88 14.67 17.76
N ASP A 27 -9.07 15.16 18.01
CA ASP A 27 -9.31 16.13 19.06
C ASP A 27 -8.39 17.34 18.95
N GLY A 28 -8.16 17.81 17.73
CA GLY A 28 -7.32 18.96 17.52
C GLY A 28 -5.83 18.69 17.61
N ARG A 29 -5.42 17.44 17.78
CA ARG A 29 -4.02 17.09 17.85
C ARG A 29 -3.63 16.18 16.73
N LEU A 30 -2.41 16.35 16.26
CA LEU A 30 -1.90 15.45 15.25
C LEU A 30 -1.45 14.16 15.91
N GLN A 31 -1.95 13.04 15.44
CA GLN A 31 -1.57 11.74 15.95
C GLN A 31 -1.25 10.81 14.80
N LEU A 32 -0.34 9.88 15.04
CA LEU A 32 -0.05 8.85 14.07
C LEU A 32 -1.04 7.72 14.29
N VAL A 33 -1.82 7.44 13.25
CA VAL A 33 -2.83 6.40 13.32
C VAL A 33 -2.46 5.32 12.34
N PRO A 34 -2.49 4.06 12.72
CA PRO A 34 -2.20 2.99 11.78
C PRO A 34 -3.21 3.00 10.66
N SER A 35 -2.73 2.85 9.44
CA SER A 35 -3.64 2.76 8.32
C SER A 35 -4.24 1.37 8.29
N ALA A 36 -5.55 1.28 8.37
CA ALA A 36 -6.22 0.00 8.37
C ALA A 36 -6.46 -0.53 6.96
N VAL A 37 -6.27 0.29 5.96
CA VAL A 37 -6.55 -0.09 4.60
C VAL A 37 -5.28 -0.37 3.83
N ALA A 38 -5.14 -1.61 3.37
CA ALA A 38 -4.01 -1.97 2.53
C ALA A 38 -4.23 -1.30 1.17
N ARG A 39 -3.20 -0.74 0.64
CA ARG A 39 -3.27 -0.07 -0.65
C ARG A 39 -1.94 -0.18 -1.38
N PRO A 40 -1.94 0.04 -2.69
CA PRO A 40 -0.71 -0.05 -3.45
C PRO A 40 0.31 0.99 -3.03
N HIS A 41 1.57 0.63 -3.16
CA HIS A 41 2.65 1.55 -2.87
C HIS A 41 3.04 2.28 -4.13
N ARG A 42 3.62 3.45 -3.94
CA ARG A 42 4.10 4.23 -5.04
C ARG A 42 5.12 3.42 -5.85
N SER A 43 5.08 3.58 -7.13
CA SER A 43 5.96 2.89 -8.08
C SER A 43 5.64 1.42 -8.35
N GLU A 44 4.63 0.85 -7.72
CA GLU A 44 4.21 -0.48 -8.10
C GLU A 44 3.65 -0.43 -9.52
N THR A 45 3.81 -1.51 -10.27
CA THR A 45 3.27 -1.56 -11.62
C THR A 45 1.81 -1.97 -11.59
N MET A 46 1.10 -1.70 -12.66
CA MET A 46 -0.28 -2.15 -12.81
C MET A 46 -0.39 -3.66 -12.59
N HIS A 47 0.57 -4.39 -13.13
CA HIS A 47 0.59 -5.83 -13.00
C HIS A 47 0.71 -6.26 -11.52
N GLN A 48 1.58 -5.60 -10.78
CA GLN A 48 1.76 -5.89 -9.36
C GLN A 48 0.50 -5.56 -8.56
N VAL A 49 -0.14 -4.45 -8.88
CA VAL A 49 -1.37 -4.06 -8.21
C VAL A 49 -2.46 -5.09 -8.47
N GLN A 50 -2.59 -5.52 -9.71
CA GLN A 50 -3.60 -6.50 -10.05
C GLN A 50 -3.33 -7.85 -9.39
N ARG A 51 -2.06 -8.23 -9.26
CA ARG A 51 -1.73 -9.47 -8.57
C ARG A 51 -2.05 -9.42 -7.08
N ARG A 52 -1.87 -8.27 -6.47
CA ARG A 52 -2.11 -8.13 -5.03
C ARG A 52 -3.56 -7.88 -4.69
N PHE A 53 -4.24 -7.10 -5.47
CA PHE A 53 -5.60 -6.68 -5.15
C PHE A 53 -6.68 -7.20 -6.09
N GLY A 54 -6.28 -7.85 -7.15
CA GLY A 54 -7.24 -8.39 -8.11
C GLY A 54 -7.69 -7.33 -9.11
N ALA A 55 -8.69 -7.65 -9.87
CA ALA A 55 -9.22 -6.72 -10.86
C ALA A 55 -9.97 -5.60 -10.14
N PRO A 56 -9.81 -4.37 -10.59
CA PRO A 56 -10.54 -3.26 -9.97
C PRO A 56 -12.02 -3.31 -10.36
N GLU A 57 -12.83 -2.65 -9.59
CA GLU A 57 -14.24 -2.53 -9.90
C GLU A 57 -14.48 -1.70 -11.15
N ARG A 58 -13.65 -0.69 -11.36
CA ARG A 58 -13.75 0.16 -12.52
C ARG A 58 -12.39 0.55 -13.01
N ARG A 59 -12.25 0.62 -14.31
CA ARG A 59 -11.02 1.10 -14.95
C ARG A 59 -11.37 2.27 -15.81
N PHE A 60 -10.66 3.35 -15.63
CA PHE A 60 -10.83 4.53 -16.45
C PHE A 60 -9.63 4.63 -17.37
N PRO A 61 -9.84 4.97 -18.64
CA PRO A 61 -8.72 5.03 -19.57
C PRO A 61 -7.74 6.15 -19.23
N ALA A 62 -6.55 6.03 -19.74
CA ALA A 62 -5.53 7.04 -19.51
C ALA A 62 -5.93 8.37 -20.14
N VAL A 63 -5.69 9.43 -19.40
CA VAL A 63 -6.00 10.78 -19.85
C VAL A 63 -4.83 11.68 -19.60
N GLY A 64 -4.62 12.61 -20.47
CA GLY A 64 -3.63 13.67 -20.26
C GLY A 64 -2.23 13.31 -20.67
N ARG A 65 -1.32 14.22 -20.34
CA ARG A 65 0.11 14.07 -20.62
C ARG A 65 0.87 14.60 -19.41
N PRO A 66 1.53 13.73 -18.67
CA PRO A 66 1.62 12.28 -18.92
C PRO A 66 0.28 11.60 -18.75
N PRO A 67 0.09 10.44 -19.34
CA PRO A 67 -1.18 9.75 -19.23
C PRO A 67 -1.40 9.21 -17.83
N ILE A 68 -2.55 9.54 -17.27
CA ILE A 68 -2.93 9.09 -15.94
C ILE A 68 -4.10 8.13 -16.06
N THR A 69 -3.93 6.94 -15.54
CA THR A 69 -4.97 5.92 -15.52
C THR A 69 -5.48 5.77 -14.11
N ARG A 70 -6.78 5.61 -13.95
CA ARG A 70 -7.35 5.43 -12.63
C ARG A 70 -8.05 4.08 -12.55
N TRP A 71 -7.82 3.38 -11.46
CA TRP A 71 -8.52 2.13 -11.16
C TRP A 71 -9.21 2.29 -9.82
N ASP A 72 -10.49 1.96 -9.77
CA ASP A 72 -11.24 2.06 -8.52
C ASP A 72 -11.42 0.67 -7.92
N TYR A 73 -11.06 0.57 -6.66
CA TYR A 73 -11.33 -0.61 -5.83
C TYR A 73 -12.34 -0.19 -4.76
N PRO A 74 -12.94 -1.12 -4.06
CA PRO A 74 -13.92 -0.74 -3.04
C PRO A 74 -13.39 0.22 -1.98
N ASP A 75 -12.14 0.03 -1.55
CA ASP A 75 -11.59 0.82 -0.46
C ASP A 75 -10.65 1.93 -0.87
N PHE A 76 -10.24 1.95 -2.11
CA PHE A 76 -9.29 2.96 -2.56
C PHE A 76 -9.33 3.13 -4.08
N SER A 77 -8.80 4.23 -4.54
CA SER A 77 -8.60 4.47 -5.97
C SER A 77 -7.11 4.59 -6.22
N VAL A 78 -6.64 4.00 -7.30
CA VAL A 78 -5.22 4.03 -7.63
C VAL A 78 -5.03 4.84 -8.90
N TYR A 79 -4.04 5.71 -8.86
CA TYR A 79 -3.69 6.51 -10.01
C TYR A 79 -2.32 6.08 -10.52
N PHE A 80 -2.26 5.77 -11.80
CA PHE A 80 -1.03 5.35 -12.46
C PHE A 80 -0.59 6.40 -13.44
N GLU A 81 0.72 6.65 -13.49
CA GLU A 81 1.30 7.44 -14.54
C GLU A 81 1.99 6.43 -15.42
N TYR A 82 1.56 6.31 -16.64
CA TYR A 82 1.91 5.21 -17.52
C TYR A 82 1.45 3.92 -16.87
N ASN A 83 2.34 3.09 -16.40
CA ASN A 83 1.95 1.83 -15.76
C ASN A 83 2.40 1.73 -14.31
N ARG A 84 2.78 2.88 -13.69
CA ARG A 84 3.25 2.85 -12.31
C ARG A 84 2.40 3.71 -11.41
N VAL A 85 2.18 3.23 -10.20
CA VAL A 85 1.39 3.95 -9.21
C VAL A 85 2.08 5.24 -8.82
N VAL A 86 1.36 6.35 -8.93
CA VAL A 86 1.84 7.62 -8.42
C VAL A 86 1.21 7.93 -7.07
N HIS A 87 0.00 7.52 -6.86
CA HIS A 87 -0.59 7.59 -5.53
C HIS A 87 -1.88 6.78 -5.47
N ALA A 88 -2.29 6.45 -4.29
CA ALA A 88 -3.54 5.76 -4.04
C ALA A 88 -4.30 6.55 -2.98
N VAL A 89 -5.58 6.72 -3.21
CA VAL A 89 -6.42 7.50 -2.32
C VAL A 89 -7.42 6.57 -1.65
N VAL A 90 -7.35 6.49 -0.34
CA VAL A 90 -8.27 5.65 0.40
C VAL A 90 -9.62 6.34 0.46
N HIS A 91 -10.67 5.58 0.18
CA HIS A 91 -12.00 6.15 0.22
C HIS A 91 -12.39 6.38 1.68
N SER A 92 -12.88 7.57 1.95
CA SER A 92 -13.27 7.86 3.30
C SER A 92 -14.57 7.17 3.60
N THR A 93 -14.61 6.47 4.71
CA THR A 93 -15.84 5.87 5.15
C THR A 93 -16.49 6.75 6.18
N ALA A 94 -16.10 7.99 6.24
CA ALA A 94 -16.63 8.86 7.23
C ALA A 94 -18.10 9.04 6.97
N THR A 95 -18.88 8.72 7.92
CA THR A 95 -20.28 8.91 7.82
C THR A 95 -20.59 10.11 8.59
N HIS A 96 -21.42 10.85 8.10
CA HIS A 96 -21.81 12.07 8.77
C HIS A 96 -23.10 11.89 9.51
#